data_b9e134979717bf8f5fc2cfaf8b277bd1
#
_entry.id   b9e134979717bf8f5fc2cfaf8b277bd1
#
_cell.length_a   1.000
_cell.length_b   1.000
_cell.length_c   1.000
_cell.angle_alpha   90.00
_cell.angle_beta   90.00
_cell.angle_gamma   90.00
#
_symmetry.space_group_name_H-M   'P 1'
#
loop_
_entity.id
_entity.type
_entity.pdbx_description
1 polymer ?
#
loop_
_entity_poly.entity_id
_entity_poly.type
_entity_poly.pdbx_seq_one_letter_code
_entity_poly.pdbx_strand_id
1 'polypeptide(L)'
;MFELNIRFQLAALIFVAVILFDFLRSKKIPTVANKKFRVVIICTVINLFCDITTVYTITHMDTVPDTVNKIAHRALYISIAAVVQSFYKYICALDSDKGTENKIVSALCNLPFAAAVASALFLKIYFVCDNEKYAYSQGAAVVAMFFFVGILLLIIISTTVRIRIPAENKIMILCGVGIWITVCIIQYFVPNLLLTGLGISVMLLLVYLAFENPGEYTDHQTGCYNRFAFDSVLNEKMHSEKPFDIISVVIDELDAVITRFGYAESHRLMKEMADFLTSLSSKNVYVYRDDCFAFFSDNEGTTETVCCAIRKRLGGTWVLQGMPVAVSAHADVLRFPDFAHNCAEVNDILKYAGEHVESGKPVNVIDKKCADGFKHETELVALLKNAVENDGFDVYYQPIYNLEKEKYTSAEALIRLSDTGSFGQVSPDEFIPVAEKNGLITDIGNIVLKKVCRFISGNRINELGIKYVEINLSGVQIVNSNLPDDILSALSEHNVPAHFLNFEMPETVESSEHTTVNIHRIRSGGSGFSLEDFGKVGSGLSKISDSGFDVIKLDKSLVQPSLDRSNKKAGIILESLIGMIRQLGIGVAAEGVENEEMANELIADGVNYLQGYYYSR
;
A
#
# COMPACT_ATOMS: atom_id res chain seq x y z
N MET A 1 61.72 -22.53 12.01
CA MET A 1 60.32 -22.87 11.76
C MET A 1 59.49 -21.64 12.14
N PHE A 2 58.81 -21.00 11.20
CA PHE A 2 58.00 -19.83 11.47
C PHE A 2 56.76 -20.22 12.30
N GLU A 3 56.30 -19.36 13.21
CA GLU A 3 55.07 -19.64 13.96
C GLU A 3 53.86 -19.53 13.03
N LEU A 4 52.99 -20.55 13.02
CA LEU A 4 51.75 -20.58 12.26
C LEU A 4 50.71 -19.68 12.94
N ASN A 5 50.55 -18.44 12.46
CA ASN A 5 49.56 -17.50 13.01
C ASN A 5 48.34 -17.38 12.09
N ILE A 6 47.36 -18.26 12.29
CA ILE A 6 46.10 -18.30 11.52
C ILE A 6 44.86 -17.86 12.34
N ARG A 7 45.10 -17.17 13.46
CA ARG A 7 44.01 -16.79 14.40
C ARG A 7 42.95 -15.92 13.74
N PHE A 8 43.36 -14.93 12.96
CA PHE A 8 42.40 -14.04 12.28
C PHE A 8 41.67 -14.72 11.11
N GLN A 9 42.33 -15.63 10.38
CA GLN A 9 41.72 -16.41 9.34
C GLN A 9 40.67 -17.38 9.88
N LEU A 10 40.93 -18.01 11.04
CA LEU A 10 39.92 -18.86 11.69
C LEU A 10 38.73 -18.06 12.19
N ALA A 11 38.99 -16.88 12.79
CA ALA A 11 37.91 -15.96 13.18
C ALA A 11 37.04 -15.54 11.97
N ALA A 12 37.69 -15.15 10.87
CA ALA A 12 37.02 -14.79 9.62
C ALA A 12 36.17 -15.95 9.06
N LEU A 13 36.71 -17.16 9.09
CA LEU A 13 36.02 -18.38 8.62
C LEU A 13 34.77 -18.66 9.46
N ILE A 14 34.83 -18.47 10.79
CA ILE A 14 33.67 -18.62 11.68
C ILE A 14 32.60 -17.60 11.32
N PHE A 15 32.94 -16.29 11.14
CA PHE A 15 31.97 -15.28 10.71
C PHE A 15 31.30 -15.62 9.40
N VAL A 16 32.08 -16.02 8.40
CA VAL A 16 31.52 -16.37 7.07
C VAL A 16 30.69 -17.66 7.14
N ALA A 17 31.08 -18.63 7.98
CA ALA A 17 30.30 -19.85 8.19
C ALA A 17 28.93 -19.56 8.82
N VAL A 18 28.85 -18.65 9.80
CA VAL A 18 27.58 -18.20 10.41
C VAL A 18 26.70 -17.51 9.36
N ILE A 19 27.26 -16.57 8.57
CA ILE A 19 26.55 -15.90 7.50
C ILE A 19 26.04 -16.92 6.47
N LEU A 20 26.88 -17.85 6.04
CA LEU A 20 26.51 -18.89 5.07
C LEU A 20 25.41 -19.80 5.61
N PHE A 21 25.50 -20.22 6.87
CA PHE A 21 24.48 -21.05 7.52
C PHE A 21 23.12 -20.35 7.55
N ASP A 22 23.09 -19.11 8.02
CA ASP A 22 21.86 -18.32 8.08
C ASP A 22 21.36 -18.01 6.66
N PHE A 23 22.26 -17.69 5.72
CA PHE A 23 21.90 -17.47 4.32
C PHE A 23 21.28 -18.69 3.67
N LEU A 24 21.73 -19.92 3.97
CA LEU A 24 21.18 -21.14 3.40
C LEU A 24 19.85 -21.56 4.05
N ARG A 25 19.68 -21.27 5.34
CA ARG A 25 18.48 -21.64 6.11
C ARG A 25 17.31 -20.71 5.86
N SER A 26 17.58 -19.43 5.66
CA SER A 26 16.55 -18.39 5.58
C SER A 26 15.86 -18.37 4.22
N LYS A 27 14.57 -17.99 4.18
CA LYS A 27 13.88 -17.63 2.93
C LYS A 27 14.61 -16.48 2.26
N LYS A 28 14.70 -16.50 0.93
CA LYS A 28 15.40 -15.46 0.15
C LYS A 28 14.51 -14.94 -0.96
N ILE A 29 14.48 -13.60 -1.09
CA ILE A 29 13.77 -12.96 -2.22
C ILE A 29 14.43 -13.44 -3.52
N PRO A 30 13.68 -13.87 -4.54
CA PRO A 30 14.23 -14.40 -5.80
C PRO A 30 14.71 -13.29 -6.74
N THR A 31 15.53 -12.34 -6.24
CA THR A 31 16.08 -11.22 -6.99
C THR A 31 17.45 -11.55 -7.60
N VAL A 32 17.86 -10.76 -8.61
CA VAL A 32 19.21 -10.83 -9.20
C VAL A 32 20.25 -10.48 -8.15
N ALA A 33 19.99 -9.49 -7.28
CA ALA A 33 20.88 -9.10 -6.21
C ALA A 33 21.22 -10.29 -5.29
N ASN A 34 20.21 -11.04 -4.84
CA ASN A 34 20.41 -12.22 -3.99
C ASN A 34 21.25 -13.30 -4.66
N LYS A 35 21.04 -13.54 -5.98
CA LYS A 35 21.89 -14.46 -6.75
C LYS A 35 23.35 -13.99 -6.81
N LYS A 36 23.60 -12.69 -6.96
CA LYS A 36 24.95 -12.10 -6.96
C LYS A 36 25.59 -12.16 -5.59
N PHE A 37 24.82 -11.92 -4.50
CA PHE A 37 25.32 -12.03 -3.14
C PHE A 37 25.82 -13.45 -2.82
N ARG A 38 25.14 -14.49 -3.29
CA ARG A 38 25.61 -15.87 -3.19
C ARG A 38 26.99 -16.05 -3.79
N VAL A 39 27.27 -15.41 -4.94
CA VAL A 39 28.61 -15.45 -5.57
C VAL A 39 29.63 -14.75 -4.69
N VAL A 40 29.28 -13.64 -4.03
CA VAL A 40 30.20 -12.95 -3.09
C VAL A 40 30.58 -13.87 -1.94
N ILE A 41 29.61 -14.57 -1.32
CA ILE A 41 29.89 -15.52 -0.23
C ILE A 41 30.85 -16.62 -0.72
N ILE A 42 30.57 -17.23 -1.88
CA ILE A 42 31.41 -18.30 -2.44
C ILE A 42 32.84 -17.81 -2.69
N CYS A 43 32.99 -16.64 -3.33
CA CYS A 43 34.30 -16.03 -3.56
C CYS A 43 35.05 -15.74 -2.25
N THR A 44 34.34 -15.27 -1.22
CA THR A 44 34.92 -14.99 0.11
C THR A 44 35.40 -16.28 0.79
N VAL A 45 34.62 -17.37 0.73
CA VAL A 45 35.03 -18.67 1.26
C VAL A 45 36.31 -19.18 0.55
N ILE A 46 36.33 -19.13 -0.80
CA ILE A 46 37.52 -19.52 -1.59
C ILE A 46 38.74 -18.66 -1.20
N ASN A 47 38.53 -17.34 -1.02
CA ASN A 47 39.61 -16.44 -0.62
C ASN A 47 40.21 -16.81 0.75
N LEU A 48 39.37 -17.12 1.76
CA LEU A 48 39.83 -17.54 3.08
C LEU A 48 40.60 -18.85 3.03
N PHE A 49 40.17 -19.82 2.21
CA PHE A 49 40.95 -21.05 2.00
C PHE A 49 42.31 -20.77 1.33
N CYS A 50 42.36 -19.90 0.32
CA CYS A 50 43.61 -19.50 -0.30
C CYS A 50 44.52 -18.78 0.71
N ASP A 51 43.97 -17.92 1.57
CA ASP A 51 44.74 -17.21 2.61
C ASP A 51 45.34 -18.18 3.62
N ILE A 52 44.57 -19.12 4.17
CA ILE A 52 45.08 -20.17 5.07
C ILE A 52 46.17 -21.01 4.37
N THR A 53 45.97 -21.37 3.10
CA THR A 53 46.91 -22.15 2.31
C THR A 53 48.24 -21.38 2.15
N THR A 54 48.20 -20.08 1.86
CA THR A 54 49.43 -19.26 1.73
C THR A 54 50.18 -19.12 3.04
N VAL A 55 49.45 -18.97 4.15
CA VAL A 55 50.09 -18.96 5.48
C VAL A 55 50.80 -20.28 5.77
N TYR A 56 50.13 -21.40 5.46
CA TYR A 56 50.75 -22.73 5.64
C TYR A 56 51.98 -22.91 4.75
N THR A 57 51.89 -22.62 3.43
CA THR A 57 52.99 -22.84 2.49
C THR A 57 54.18 -21.93 2.76
N ILE A 58 53.95 -20.67 3.24
CA ILE A 58 55.04 -19.74 3.54
C ILE A 58 55.72 -20.08 4.87
N THR A 59 54.99 -20.60 5.86
CA THR A 59 55.61 -21.03 7.14
C THR A 59 56.42 -22.31 7.02
N HIS A 60 56.19 -23.11 5.97
CA HIS A 60 56.88 -24.38 5.71
C HIS A 60 57.79 -24.30 4.46
N MET A 61 58.39 -23.15 4.20
CA MET A 61 59.24 -22.94 3.01
C MET A 61 60.40 -23.94 2.90
N ASP A 62 60.82 -24.51 4.02
CA ASP A 62 61.87 -25.52 4.05
C ASP A 62 61.46 -26.86 3.42
N THR A 63 60.17 -27.18 3.43
CA THR A 63 59.59 -28.45 2.95
C THR A 63 58.72 -28.29 1.72
N VAL A 64 58.14 -27.12 1.52
CA VAL A 64 57.26 -26.79 0.39
C VAL A 64 58.10 -26.21 -0.76
N PRO A 65 58.00 -26.74 -1.99
CA PRO A 65 58.70 -26.17 -3.14
C PRO A 65 58.30 -24.73 -3.43
N ASP A 66 59.25 -23.89 -3.82
CA ASP A 66 59.03 -22.47 -4.15
C ASP A 66 57.96 -22.26 -5.24
N THR A 67 57.85 -23.18 -6.18
CA THR A 67 56.79 -23.19 -7.22
C THR A 67 55.40 -23.35 -6.64
N VAL A 68 55.20 -24.22 -5.65
CA VAL A 68 53.91 -24.42 -4.96
C VAL A 68 53.53 -23.18 -4.17
N ASN A 69 54.48 -22.59 -3.46
CA ASN A 69 54.30 -21.38 -2.70
C ASN A 69 53.88 -20.19 -3.63
N LYS A 70 54.56 -20.03 -4.77
CA LYS A 70 54.17 -19.04 -5.79
C LYS A 70 52.80 -19.26 -6.36
N ILE A 71 52.41 -20.52 -6.62
CA ILE A 71 51.06 -20.86 -7.10
C ILE A 71 50.00 -20.48 -6.04
N ALA A 72 50.22 -20.83 -4.76
CA ALA A 72 49.30 -20.52 -3.68
C ALA A 72 49.07 -18.99 -3.56
N HIS A 73 50.17 -18.18 -3.59
CA HIS A 73 50.04 -16.73 -3.54
C HIS A 73 49.39 -16.11 -4.79
N ARG A 74 49.62 -16.65 -5.99
CA ARG A 74 48.89 -16.25 -7.19
C ARG A 74 47.41 -16.52 -7.06
N ALA A 75 47.03 -17.69 -6.53
CA ALA A 75 45.61 -18.05 -6.27
C ALA A 75 44.98 -17.09 -5.25
N LEU A 76 45.70 -16.71 -4.18
CA LEU A 76 45.25 -15.71 -3.20
C LEU A 76 44.97 -14.36 -3.87
N TYR A 77 45.87 -13.83 -4.70
CA TYR A 77 45.69 -12.53 -5.35
C TYR A 77 44.51 -12.52 -6.32
N ILE A 78 44.35 -13.62 -7.09
CA ILE A 78 43.21 -13.78 -7.98
C ILE A 78 41.90 -13.85 -7.19
N SER A 79 41.90 -14.56 -6.04
CA SER A 79 40.69 -14.69 -5.22
C SER A 79 40.31 -13.36 -4.55
N ILE A 80 41.26 -12.53 -4.11
CA ILE A 80 41.00 -11.18 -3.60
C ILE A 80 40.31 -10.33 -4.70
N ALA A 81 40.89 -10.30 -5.90
CA ALA A 81 40.30 -9.55 -7.03
C ALA A 81 38.89 -10.07 -7.37
N ALA A 82 38.66 -11.39 -7.29
CA ALA A 82 37.35 -11.99 -7.55
C ALA A 82 36.29 -11.61 -6.49
N VAL A 83 36.68 -11.53 -5.20
CA VAL A 83 35.77 -11.03 -4.15
C VAL A 83 35.34 -9.59 -4.44
N VAL A 84 36.28 -8.68 -4.73
CA VAL A 84 35.97 -7.27 -5.01
C VAL A 84 35.10 -7.14 -6.25
N GLN A 85 35.42 -7.86 -7.32
CA GLN A 85 34.64 -7.84 -8.55
C GLN A 85 33.23 -8.41 -8.35
N SER A 86 33.08 -9.49 -7.58
CA SER A 86 31.77 -10.06 -7.27
C SER A 86 30.94 -9.08 -6.43
N PHE A 87 31.57 -8.38 -5.50
CA PHE A 87 30.95 -7.35 -4.68
C PHE A 87 30.49 -6.13 -5.51
N TYR A 88 31.32 -5.67 -6.44
CA TYR A 88 30.91 -4.64 -7.42
C TYR A 88 29.65 -5.06 -8.19
N LYS A 89 29.63 -6.29 -8.72
CA LYS A 89 28.46 -6.83 -9.45
C LYS A 89 27.22 -6.94 -8.57
N TYR A 90 27.39 -7.20 -7.29
CA TYR A 90 26.30 -7.22 -6.32
C TYR A 90 25.73 -5.81 -6.12
N ILE A 91 26.59 -4.81 -5.88
CA ILE A 91 26.16 -3.42 -5.71
C ILE A 91 25.41 -2.90 -6.95
N CYS A 92 25.89 -3.22 -8.16
CA CYS A 92 25.17 -2.87 -9.38
C CYS A 92 23.79 -3.52 -9.46
N ALA A 93 23.60 -4.70 -8.89
CA ALA A 93 22.32 -5.39 -8.88
C ALA A 93 21.35 -4.87 -7.81
N LEU A 94 21.79 -4.03 -6.86
CA LEU A 94 20.92 -3.34 -5.90
C LEU A 94 20.20 -2.14 -6.51
N ASP A 95 20.67 -1.61 -7.64
CA ASP A 95 20.06 -0.50 -8.35
C ASP A 95 18.94 -1.01 -9.27
N SER A 96 17.70 -1.00 -8.80
CA SER A 96 16.54 -1.49 -9.52
C SER A 96 16.13 -0.63 -10.72
N ASP A 97 16.57 0.64 -10.78
CA ASP A 97 16.20 1.59 -11.84
C ASP A 97 16.98 1.44 -13.16
N LYS A 98 18.01 0.60 -13.18
CA LYS A 98 18.83 0.41 -14.38
C LYS A 98 18.40 -0.81 -15.21
N GLY A 99 17.32 -0.65 -15.94
CA GLY A 99 16.91 -1.60 -17.00
C GLY A 99 17.90 -1.75 -18.18
N THR A 100 18.92 -0.90 -18.27
CA THR A 100 19.98 -0.98 -19.28
C THR A 100 21.31 -0.56 -18.67
N GLU A 101 22.03 -1.50 -18.02
CA GLU A 101 23.47 -1.32 -17.88
C GLU A 101 24.03 -1.03 -19.26
N ASN A 102 24.61 0.16 -19.43
CA ASN A 102 25.34 0.46 -20.64
C ASN A 102 26.46 -0.58 -20.77
N LYS A 103 26.32 -1.54 -21.67
CA LYS A 103 27.24 -2.69 -21.84
C LYS A 103 28.69 -2.23 -21.94
N ILE A 104 28.93 -1.04 -22.46
CA ILE A 104 30.26 -0.43 -22.59
C ILE A 104 30.81 -0.07 -21.21
N VAL A 105 30.00 0.55 -20.31
CA VAL A 105 30.42 0.94 -18.96
C VAL A 105 30.71 -0.31 -18.13
N SER A 106 29.84 -1.32 -18.20
CA SER A 106 30.05 -2.61 -17.53
C SER A 106 31.32 -3.32 -18.01
N ALA A 107 31.60 -3.30 -19.32
CA ALA A 107 32.83 -3.84 -19.90
C ALA A 107 34.07 -3.09 -19.40
N LEU A 108 34.04 -1.75 -19.37
CA LEU A 108 35.13 -0.92 -18.86
C LEU A 108 35.43 -1.18 -17.37
N CYS A 109 34.40 -1.37 -16.56
CA CYS A 109 34.53 -1.69 -15.14
C CYS A 109 35.11 -3.11 -14.88
N ASN A 110 35.12 -4.02 -15.87
CA ASN A 110 35.78 -5.32 -15.79
C ASN A 110 37.28 -5.27 -16.12
N LEU A 111 37.79 -4.21 -16.75
CA LEU A 111 39.20 -4.09 -17.14
C LEU A 111 40.17 -4.15 -15.94
N PRO A 112 39.95 -3.43 -14.81
CA PRO A 112 40.84 -3.51 -13.66
C PRO A 112 40.92 -4.93 -13.06
N PHE A 113 39.79 -5.65 -13.07
CA PHE A 113 39.77 -7.05 -12.64
C PHE A 113 40.63 -7.93 -13.56
N ALA A 114 40.43 -7.83 -14.88
CA ALA A 114 41.24 -8.57 -15.85
C ALA A 114 42.74 -8.25 -15.73
N ALA A 115 43.07 -6.97 -15.51
CA ALA A 115 44.46 -6.53 -15.29
C ALA A 115 45.04 -7.06 -13.97
N ALA A 116 44.23 -7.13 -12.89
CA ALA A 116 44.65 -7.72 -11.62
C ALA A 116 44.98 -9.21 -11.79
N VAL A 117 44.09 -9.95 -12.47
CA VAL A 117 44.29 -11.39 -12.77
C VAL A 117 45.53 -11.60 -13.64
N ALA A 118 45.69 -10.83 -14.73
CA ALA A 118 46.86 -10.93 -15.59
C ALA A 118 48.18 -10.61 -14.83
N SER A 119 48.17 -9.56 -13.99
CA SER A 119 49.34 -9.23 -13.17
C SER A 119 49.71 -10.33 -12.16
N ALA A 120 48.70 -10.95 -11.53
CA ALA A 120 48.91 -12.09 -10.63
C ALA A 120 49.53 -13.30 -11.35
N LEU A 121 49.15 -13.54 -12.62
CA LEU A 121 49.63 -14.68 -13.41
C LEU A 121 51.05 -14.46 -13.99
N PHE A 122 51.32 -13.27 -14.49
CA PHE A 122 52.52 -13.04 -15.33
C PHE A 122 53.63 -12.25 -14.65
N LEU A 123 53.33 -11.45 -13.62
CA LEU A 123 54.36 -10.66 -12.95
C LEU A 123 55.13 -11.49 -11.91
N LYS A 124 56.32 -10.99 -11.56
CA LYS A 124 57.24 -11.66 -10.62
C LYS A 124 56.74 -11.55 -9.17
N ILE A 125 56.84 -12.67 -8.44
CA ILE A 125 56.62 -12.80 -7.00
C ILE A 125 57.88 -13.38 -6.40
N TYR A 126 58.35 -12.82 -5.29
CA TYR A 126 59.42 -13.36 -4.47
C TYR A 126 59.03 -13.23 -2.99
N PHE A 127 59.72 -13.96 -2.13
CA PHE A 127 59.45 -13.99 -0.70
C PHE A 127 60.60 -13.35 0.06
N VAL A 128 60.28 -12.56 1.06
CA VAL A 128 61.25 -11.91 1.95
C VAL A 128 61.03 -12.45 3.35
N CYS A 129 62.15 -12.89 3.98
CA CYS A 129 62.15 -13.35 5.36
C CYS A 129 62.65 -12.21 6.24
N ASP A 130 61.92 -11.82 7.28
CA ASP A 130 62.32 -10.78 8.23
C ASP A 130 62.76 -11.43 9.56
N ASN A 131 64.07 -11.30 9.87
CA ASN A 131 64.70 -11.76 11.11
C ASN A 131 64.35 -13.21 11.52
N GLU A 132 64.18 -14.14 10.55
CA GLU A 132 63.79 -15.54 10.75
C GLU A 132 62.46 -15.77 11.49
N LYS A 133 61.65 -14.72 11.71
CA LYS A 133 60.38 -14.80 12.46
C LYS A 133 59.18 -14.96 11.58
N TYR A 134 59.14 -14.29 10.44
CA TYR A 134 58.05 -14.40 9.48
C TYR A 134 58.54 -14.12 8.06
N ALA A 135 57.78 -14.63 7.09
CA ALA A 135 58.03 -14.39 5.68
C ALA A 135 56.76 -13.81 5.02
N TYR A 136 56.94 -12.96 4.02
CA TYR A 136 55.87 -12.37 3.25
C TYR A 136 56.24 -12.24 1.78
N SER A 137 55.21 -12.17 0.93
CA SER A 137 55.40 -12.04 -0.51
C SER A 137 55.62 -10.60 -0.93
N GLN A 138 56.54 -10.37 -1.85
CA GLN A 138 56.82 -9.09 -2.50
C GLN A 138 56.92 -9.25 -4.02
N GLY A 139 57.01 -8.13 -4.73
CA GLY A 139 57.24 -8.10 -6.17
C GLY A 139 56.22 -7.32 -6.96
N ALA A 140 56.43 -7.25 -8.26
CA ALA A 140 55.57 -6.48 -9.16
C ALA A 140 54.12 -6.98 -9.17
N ALA A 141 53.89 -8.28 -8.96
CA ALA A 141 52.56 -8.85 -8.88
C ALA A 141 51.77 -8.31 -7.67
N VAL A 142 52.44 -8.16 -6.50
CA VAL A 142 51.82 -7.63 -5.27
C VAL A 142 51.41 -6.17 -5.45
N VAL A 143 52.33 -5.35 -5.96
CA VAL A 143 52.09 -3.92 -6.20
C VAL A 143 50.96 -3.71 -7.22
N ALA A 144 51.00 -4.46 -8.32
CA ALA A 144 49.96 -4.38 -9.34
C ALA A 144 48.58 -4.83 -8.80
N MET A 145 48.53 -5.87 -7.96
CA MET A 145 47.31 -6.36 -7.31
C MET A 145 46.70 -5.25 -6.44
N PHE A 146 47.47 -4.65 -5.55
CA PHE A 146 47.01 -3.53 -4.69
C PHE A 146 46.52 -2.34 -5.54
N PHE A 147 47.21 -2.00 -6.63
CA PHE A 147 46.83 -0.92 -7.52
C PHE A 147 45.48 -1.19 -8.21
N PHE A 148 45.31 -2.35 -8.84
CA PHE A 148 44.07 -2.65 -9.56
C PHE A 148 42.89 -2.94 -8.64
N VAL A 149 43.11 -3.56 -7.47
CA VAL A 149 42.09 -3.73 -6.44
C VAL A 149 41.67 -2.36 -5.88
N GLY A 150 42.63 -1.44 -5.68
CA GLY A 150 42.33 -0.06 -5.29
C GLY A 150 41.43 0.66 -6.30
N ILE A 151 41.69 0.51 -7.60
CA ILE A 151 40.81 1.06 -8.65
C ILE A 151 39.41 0.46 -8.55
N LEU A 152 39.27 -0.87 -8.36
CA LEU A 152 37.96 -1.52 -8.19
C LEU A 152 37.23 -0.97 -6.97
N LEU A 153 37.91 -0.73 -5.85
CA LEU A 153 37.30 -0.14 -4.66
C LEU A 153 36.80 1.30 -4.90
N LEU A 154 37.58 2.10 -5.64
CA LEU A 154 37.14 3.45 -6.04
C LEU A 154 35.89 3.39 -6.94
N ILE A 155 35.82 2.42 -7.84
CA ILE A 155 34.63 2.17 -8.67
C ILE A 155 33.44 1.81 -7.77
N ILE A 156 33.64 0.92 -6.78
CA ILE A 156 32.61 0.55 -5.80
C ILE A 156 32.09 1.78 -5.06
N ILE A 157 32.98 2.61 -4.51
CA ILE A 157 32.60 3.84 -3.80
C ILE A 157 31.80 4.77 -4.72
N SER A 158 32.31 5.03 -5.93
CA SER A 158 31.63 5.88 -6.91
C SER A 158 30.25 5.35 -7.30
N THR A 159 30.11 4.03 -7.48
CA THR A 159 28.84 3.37 -7.80
C THR A 159 27.87 3.50 -6.62
N THR A 160 28.31 3.19 -5.38
CA THR A 160 27.49 3.27 -4.16
C THR A 160 26.91 4.67 -3.94
N VAL A 161 27.68 5.72 -4.21
CA VAL A 161 27.18 7.11 -4.10
C VAL A 161 26.07 7.39 -5.12
N ARG A 162 26.16 6.83 -6.32
CA ARG A 162 25.25 7.11 -7.45
C ARG A 162 23.97 6.31 -7.44
N ILE A 163 23.97 5.07 -6.90
CA ILE A 163 22.78 4.20 -6.89
C ILE A 163 21.67 4.78 -6.00
N ARG A 164 20.41 4.46 -6.33
CA ARG A 164 19.22 4.93 -5.60
C ARG A 164 18.80 3.93 -4.54
N ILE A 165 19.53 3.89 -3.44
CA ILE A 165 19.20 3.13 -2.23
C ILE A 165 19.14 4.07 -1.02
N PRO A 166 18.50 3.69 0.12
CA PRO A 166 18.45 4.48 1.34
C PRO A 166 19.86 4.91 1.81
N ALA A 167 19.95 6.12 2.37
CA ALA A 167 21.23 6.69 2.80
C ALA A 167 21.95 5.82 3.86
N GLU A 168 21.18 5.22 4.77
CA GLU A 168 21.70 4.31 5.80
C GLU A 168 22.41 3.10 5.17
N ASN A 169 21.82 2.51 4.14
CA ASN A 169 22.38 1.37 3.43
C ASN A 169 23.65 1.75 2.64
N LYS A 170 23.72 2.97 2.07
CA LYS A 170 24.96 3.49 1.47
C LYS A 170 26.07 3.61 2.49
N ILE A 171 25.76 4.15 3.67
CA ILE A 171 26.72 4.30 4.77
C ILE A 171 27.28 2.93 5.18
N MET A 172 26.44 1.90 5.29
CA MET A 172 26.86 0.54 5.65
C MET A 172 27.88 -0.03 4.65
N ILE A 173 27.63 0.12 3.34
CA ILE A 173 28.57 -0.30 2.28
C ILE A 173 29.88 0.48 2.41
N LEU A 174 29.80 1.82 2.52
CA LEU A 174 31.00 2.67 2.60
C LEU A 174 31.81 2.41 3.86
N CYS A 175 31.17 2.17 5.01
CA CYS A 175 31.84 1.75 6.25
C CYS A 175 32.57 0.41 6.06
N GLY A 176 31.91 -0.58 5.45
CA GLY A 176 32.52 -1.89 5.18
C GLY A 176 33.76 -1.79 4.29
N VAL A 177 33.66 -1.03 3.20
CA VAL A 177 34.79 -0.75 2.31
C VAL A 177 35.89 0.02 3.05
N GLY A 178 35.55 1.02 3.86
CA GLY A 178 36.49 1.80 4.66
C GLY A 178 37.25 0.95 5.69
N ILE A 179 36.55 0.05 6.40
CA ILE A 179 37.15 -0.92 7.32
C ILE A 179 38.14 -1.79 6.57
N TRP A 180 37.79 -2.33 5.43
CA TRP A 180 38.68 -3.17 4.66
C TRP A 180 39.92 -2.44 4.15
N ILE A 181 39.79 -1.22 3.63
CA ILE A 181 40.91 -0.38 3.23
C ILE A 181 41.85 -0.13 4.43
N THR A 182 41.29 0.21 5.59
CA THR A 182 42.06 0.44 6.82
C THR A 182 42.85 -0.80 7.22
N VAL A 183 42.22 -1.97 7.19
CA VAL A 183 42.86 -3.24 7.48
C VAL A 183 43.99 -3.56 6.48
N CYS A 184 43.79 -3.30 5.19
CA CYS A 184 44.83 -3.46 4.16
C CYS A 184 46.04 -2.53 4.42
N ILE A 185 45.81 -1.28 4.83
CA ILE A 185 46.87 -0.34 5.18
C ILE A 185 47.64 -0.83 6.42
N ILE A 186 46.95 -1.26 7.47
CA ILE A 186 47.58 -1.81 8.67
C ILE A 186 48.44 -3.02 8.31
N GLN A 187 47.93 -3.95 7.50
CA GLN A 187 48.67 -5.14 7.09
C GLN A 187 49.89 -4.80 6.22
N TYR A 188 49.82 -3.73 5.41
CA TYR A 188 50.99 -3.28 4.64
C TYR A 188 52.13 -2.82 5.52
N PHE A 189 51.86 -2.11 6.63
CA PHE A 189 52.87 -1.67 7.59
C PHE A 189 53.27 -2.75 8.62
N VAL A 190 52.38 -3.70 8.90
CA VAL A 190 52.57 -4.78 9.87
C VAL A 190 52.23 -6.12 9.23
N PRO A 191 53.08 -6.65 8.31
CA PRO A 191 52.77 -7.82 7.49
C PRO A 191 52.46 -9.11 8.25
N ASN A 192 52.91 -9.21 9.50
CA ASN A 192 52.67 -10.38 10.37
C ASN A 192 51.24 -10.46 10.94
N LEU A 193 50.42 -9.43 10.82
CA LEU A 193 49.07 -9.42 11.38
C LEU A 193 48.01 -10.10 10.50
N LEU A 194 48.23 -10.32 9.22
CA LEU A 194 47.38 -11.08 8.29
C LEU A 194 45.87 -10.80 8.46
N LEU A 195 45.47 -9.52 8.38
CA LEU A 195 44.10 -9.07 8.72
C LEU A 195 43.12 -9.01 7.53
N THR A 196 43.59 -9.11 6.28
CA THR A 196 42.77 -8.89 5.07
C THR A 196 41.55 -9.79 5.02
N GLY A 197 41.66 -11.08 5.34
CA GLY A 197 40.53 -12.01 5.37
C GLY A 197 39.47 -11.62 6.41
N LEU A 198 39.89 -11.11 7.59
CA LEU A 198 38.98 -10.61 8.60
C LEU A 198 38.25 -9.35 8.12
N GLY A 199 38.95 -8.41 7.49
CA GLY A 199 38.33 -7.20 6.94
C GLY A 199 37.25 -7.49 5.89
N ILE A 200 37.53 -8.45 4.98
CA ILE A 200 36.52 -8.92 3.99
C ILE A 200 35.32 -9.54 4.69
N SER A 201 35.52 -10.34 5.74
CA SER A 201 34.44 -11.01 6.46
C SER A 201 33.55 -10.02 7.22
N VAL A 202 34.16 -8.97 7.82
CA VAL A 202 33.38 -7.88 8.47
C VAL A 202 32.59 -7.08 7.45
N MET A 203 33.19 -6.74 6.30
CA MET A 203 32.46 -6.09 5.19
C MET A 203 31.28 -6.94 4.72
N LEU A 204 31.47 -8.25 4.53
CA LEU A 204 30.42 -9.18 4.15
C LEU A 204 29.29 -9.21 5.19
N LEU A 205 29.64 -9.20 6.48
CA LEU A 205 28.65 -9.17 7.57
C LEU A 205 27.81 -7.88 7.55
N LEU A 206 28.46 -6.71 7.40
CA LEU A 206 27.74 -5.44 7.33
C LEU A 206 26.75 -5.41 6.17
N VAL A 207 27.16 -5.88 5.00
CA VAL A 207 26.30 -5.95 3.83
C VAL A 207 25.18 -6.97 3.99
N TYR A 208 25.47 -8.13 4.61
CA TYR A 208 24.46 -9.13 4.93
C TYR A 208 23.38 -8.56 5.85
N LEU A 209 23.76 -7.86 6.91
CA LEU A 209 22.82 -7.23 7.84
C LEU A 209 22.02 -6.10 7.21
N ALA A 210 22.61 -5.36 6.25
CA ALA A 210 21.97 -4.23 5.61
C ALA A 210 20.96 -4.62 4.50
N PHE A 211 21.17 -5.75 3.80
CA PHE A 211 20.42 -6.05 2.59
C PHE A 211 19.84 -7.46 2.53
N GLU A 212 20.40 -8.40 3.25
CA GLU A 212 20.06 -9.82 3.13
C GLU A 212 19.45 -10.39 4.41
N ASN A 213 19.13 -9.51 5.39
CA ASN A 213 18.51 -9.91 6.64
C ASN A 213 17.07 -10.39 6.38
N PRO A 214 16.74 -11.67 6.65
CA PRO A 214 15.41 -12.22 6.37
C PRO A 214 14.28 -11.53 7.13
N GLY A 215 14.56 -10.93 8.29
CA GLY A 215 13.58 -10.21 9.11
C GLY A 215 12.97 -8.99 8.41
N GLU A 216 13.66 -8.42 7.42
CA GLU A 216 13.18 -7.21 6.74
C GLU A 216 12.17 -7.50 5.62
N TYR A 217 12.08 -8.73 5.12
CA TYR A 217 11.22 -9.07 4.00
C TYR A 217 10.29 -10.27 4.21
N THR A 218 10.19 -10.74 5.45
CA THR A 218 9.22 -11.77 5.83
C THR A 218 8.18 -11.22 6.79
N ASP A 219 6.94 -11.60 6.59
CA ASP A 219 5.86 -11.37 7.53
C ASP A 219 5.93 -12.39 8.68
N HIS A 220 6.04 -11.90 9.90
CA HIS A 220 6.24 -12.76 11.08
C HIS A 220 5.01 -13.59 11.46
N GLN A 221 3.81 -13.16 11.09
CA GLN A 221 2.56 -13.83 11.44
C GLN A 221 2.30 -15.02 10.52
N THR A 222 2.41 -14.80 9.22
CA THR A 222 2.09 -15.80 8.20
C THR A 222 3.32 -16.60 7.76
N GLY A 223 4.53 -16.03 7.91
CA GLY A 223 5.78 -16.57 7.38
C GLY A 223 5.90 -16.44 5.86
N CYS A 224 5.00 -15.71 5.21
CA CYS A 224 5.11 -15.31 3.80
C CYS A 224 6.10 -14.16 3.65
N TYR A 225 6.38 -13.75 2.41
CA TYR A 225 7.09 -12.49 2.17
C TYR A 225 6.18 -11.30 2.46
N ASN A 226 6.76 -10.16 2.86
CA ASN A 226 6.03 -8.94 3.12
C ASN A 226 5.89 -8.05 1.86
N ARG A 227 5.26 -6.90 2.01
CA ARG A 227 5.06 -5.90 0.96
C ARG A 227 6.37 -5.43 0.31
N PHE A 228 7.42 -5.20 1.11
CA PHE A 228 8.72 -4.76 0.58
C PHE A 228 9.31 -5.78 -0.40
N ALA A 229 9.20 -7.07 -0.06
CA ALA A 229 9.63 -8.15 -0.95
C ALA A 229 8.79 -8.22 -2.24
N PHE A 230 7.46 -7.99 -2.14
CA PHE A 230 6.59 -7.92 -3.31
C PHE A 230 7.01 -6.80 -4.26
N ASP A 231 7.15 -5.57 -3.76
CA ASP A 231 7.52 -4.41 -4.57
C ASP A 231 8.91 -4.59 -5.22
N SER A 232 9.86 -5.20 -4.51
CA SER A 232 11.20 -5.51 -5.04
C SER A 232 11.15 -6.48 -6.21
N VAL A 233 10.35 -7.55 -6.10
CA VAL A 233 10.20 -8.56 -7.17
C VAL A 233 9.36 -8.01 -8.32
N LEU A 234 8.33 -7.22 -8.04
CA LEU A 234 7.53 -6.54 -9.06
C LEU A 234 8.40 -5.66 -9.94
N ASN A 235 9.22 -4.79 -9.34
CA ASN A 235 10.16 -3.93 -10.06
C ASN A 235 11.10 -4.76 -10.96
N GLU A 236 11.68 -5.85 -10.47
CA GLU A 236 12.56 -6.70 -11.27
C GLU A 236 11.84 -7.37 -12.45
N LYS A 237 10.60 -7.85 -12.21
CA LYS A 237 9.78 -8.47 -13.26
C LYS A 237 9.39 -7.49 -14.37
N MET A 238 9.01 -6.28 -14.01
CA MET A 238 8.66 -5.22 -14.97
C MET A 238 9.82 -4.88 -15.90
N HIS A 239 11.05 -4.84 -15.39
CA HIS A 239 12.25 -4.62 -16.20
C HIS A 239 12.60 -5.79 -17.13
N SER A 240 12.03 -6.96 -16.91
CA SER A 240 12.28 -8.13 -17.78
C SER A 240 11.52 -8.10 -19.11
N GLU A 241 10.60 -7.14 -19.28
CA GLU A 241 9.72 -6.96 -20.47
C GLU A 241 8.89 -8.21 -20.84
N LYS A 242 8.82 -9.19 -19.96
CA LYS A 242 8.01 -10.39 -20.18
C LYS A 242 6.65 -10.23 -19.52
N PRO A 243 5.56 -10.62 -20.20
CA PRO A 243 4.24 -10.59 -19.59
C PRO A 243 4.17 -11.57 -18.40
N PHE A 244 3.43 -11.19 -17.38
CA PHE A 244 3.13 -12.00 -16.20
C PHE A 244 1.81 -11.59 -15.60
N ASP A 245 1.18 -12.50 -14.85
CA ASP A 245 -0.04 -12.21 -14.11
C ASP A 245 0.30 -11.96 -12.63
N ILE A 246 -0.40 -11.01 -12.02
CA ILE A 246 -0.41 -10.77 -10.57
C ILE A 246 -1.77 -11.25 -10.08
N ILE A 247 -1.76 -12.16 -9.11
CA ILE A 247 -2.98 -12.66 -8.47
C ILE A 247 -2.98 -12.11 -7.05
N SER A 248 -3.96 -11.28 -6.71
CA SER A 248 -4.24 -10.83 -5.34
C SER A 248 -5.42 -11.61 -4.77
N VAL A 249 -5.38 -11.92 -3.48
CA VAL A 249 -6.45 -12.59 -2.74
C VAL A 249 -6.76 -11.74 -1.52
N VAL A 250 -7.97 -11.19 -1.49
CA VAL A 250 -8.44 -10.25 -0.44
C VAL A 250 -9.45 -10.95 0.45
N ILE A 251 -9.36 -10.72 1.75
CA ILE A 251 -10.37 -11.11 2.74
C ILE A 251 -11.22 -9.86 3.03
N ASP A 252 -12.44 -9.79 2.49
CA ASP A 252 -13.27 -8.58 2.45
C ASP A 252 -13.68 -8.07 3.84
N GLU A 253 -13.92 -8.98 4.77
CA GLU A 253 -14.49 -8.67 6.10
C GLU A 253 -13.54 -9.04 7.24
N LEU A 254 -12.23 -8.80 7.09
CA LEU A 254 -11.25 -9.15 8.13
C LEU A 254 -11.54 -8.45 9.46
N ASP A 255 -11.98 -7.18 9.42
CA ASP A 255 -12.33 -6.40 10.60
C ASP A 255 -13.56 -6.98 11.32
N ALA A 256 -14.54 -7.50 10.58
CA ALA A 256 -15.69 -8.20 11.16
C ALA A 256 -15.26 -9.51 11.83
N VAL A 257 -14.30 -10.24 11.26
CA VAL A 257 -13.71 -11.44 11.88
C VAL A 257 -12.96 -11.05 13.17
N ILE A 258 -12.18 -9.97 13.16
CA ILE A 258 -11.47 -9.47 14.35
C ILE A 258 -12.46 -9.09 15.44
N THR A 259 -13.50 -8.35 15.10
CA THR A 259 -14.51 -7.88 16.06
C THR A 259 -15.28 -9.04 16.69
N ARG A 260 -15.62 -10.05 15.90
CA ARG A 260 -16.46 -11.18 16.33
C ARG A 260 -15.68 -12.31 17.02
N PHE A 261 -14.47 -12.61 16.56
CA PHE A 261 -13.69 -13.78 16.99
C PHE A 261 -12.35 -13.41 17.64
N GLY A 262 -11.95 -12.15 17.59
CA GLY A 262 -10.71 -11.64 18.16
C GLY A 262 -9.49 -11.80 17.26
N TYR A 263 -8.41 -11.06 17.60
CA TYR A 263 -7.16 -11.04 16.83
C TYR A 263 -6.49 -12.42 16.67
N ALA A 264 -6.57 -13.29 17.68
CA ALA A 264 -5.93 -14.61 17.61
C ALA A 264 -6.52 -15.48 16.49
N GLU A 265 -7.84 -15.43 16.30
CA GLU A 265 -8.53 -16.20 15.26
C GLU A 265 -8.33 -15.57 13.88
N SER A 266 -8.29 -14.25 13.77
CA SER A 266 -7.97 -13.59 12.50
C SER A 266 -6.54 -13.92 12.04
N HIS A 267 -5.56 -13.93 12.95
CA HIS A 267 -4.20 -14.37 12.63
C HIS A 267 -4.14 -15.84 12.19
N ARG A 268 -4.96 -16.72 12.82
CA ARG A 268 -5.05 -18.11 12.40
C ARG A 268 -5.64 -18.24 10.99
N LEU A 269 -6.70 -17.49 10.69
CA LEU A 269 -7.30 -17.43 9.37
C LEU A 269 -6.27 -16.98 8.32
N MET A 270 -5.54 -15.90 8.60
CA MET A 270 -4.48 -15.40 7.71
C MET A 270 -3.39 -16.45 7.50
N LYS A 271 -3.00 -17.17 8.55
CA LYS A 271 -2.00 -18.23 8.45
C LYS A 271 -2.50 -19.41 7.61
N GLU A 272 -3.74 -19.86 7.82
CA GLU A 272 -4.35 -20.92 7.01
C GLU A 272 -4.48 -20.54 5.54
N MET A 273 -4.83 -19.28 5.25
CA MET A 273 -4.85 -18.75 3.88
C MET A 273 -3.44 -18.74 3.27
N ALA A 274 -2.44 -18.26 4.01
CA ALA A 274 -1.05 -18.26 3.59
C ALA A 274 -0.53 -19.68 3.24
N ASP A 275 -0.83 -20.65 4.10
CA ASP A 275 -0.42 -22.06 3.90
C ASP A 275 -1.14 -22.67 2.69
N PHE A 276 -2.44 -22.37 2.51
CA PHE A 276 -3.19 -22.78 1.33
C PHE A 276 -2.57 -22.21 0.04
N LEU A 277 -2.38 -20.88 -0.02
CA LEU A 277 -1.82 -20.22 -1.21
C LEU A 277 -0.40 -20.70 -1.51
N THR A 278 0.41 -20.92 -0.49
CA THR A 278 1.76 -21.48 -0.63
C THR A 278 1.73 -22.92 -1.20
N SER A 279 0.71 -23.70 -0.85
CA SER A 279 0.54 -25.06 -1.38
C SER A 279 0.15 -25.09 -2.86
N LEU A 280 -0.58 -24.07 -3.33
CA LEU A 280 -1.01 -23.95 -4.74
C LEU A 280 0.11 -23.48 -5.66
N SER A 281 0.95 -22.63 -5.13
CA SER A 281 2.00 -21.95 -5.88
C SER A 281 3.33 -22.57 -5.49
N SER A 282 4.05 -23.18 -6.45
CA SER A 282 5.48 -23.48 -6.27
C SER A 282 6.32 -22.21 -6.14
N LYS A 283 5.68 -21.04 -6.14
CA LYS A 283 6.24 -19.69 -6.13
C LYS A 283 5.95 -19.00 -4.80
N ASN A 284 6.58 -17.86 -4.60
CA ASN A 284 6.50 -17.08 -3.37
C ASN A 284 5.15 -16.38 -3.23
N VAL A 285 4.57 -16.45 -2.06
CA VAL A 285 3.37 -15.72 -1.65
C VAL A 285 3.80 -14.54 -0.79
N TYR A 286 3.18 -13.40 -1.00
CA TYR A 286 3.47 -12.13 -0.34
C TYR A 286 2.24 -11.65 0.43
N VAL A 287 2.41 -11.16 1.65
CA VAL A 287 1.42 -10.33 2.34
C VAL A 287 1.52 -8.95 1.74
N TYR A 288 0.50 -8.59 0.98
CA TYR A 288 0.46 -7.35 0.22
C TYR A 288 -0.13 -6.19 1.02
N ARG A 289 -1.19 -6.48 1.81
CA ARG A 289 -1.82 -5.66 2.84
C ARG A 289 -2.22 -6.58 3.98
N ASP A 290 -2.68 -6.01 5.09
CA ASP A 290 -3.10 -6.77 6.27
C ASP A 290 -4.22 -7.79 5.97
N ASP A 291 -5.04 -7.49 4.97
CA ASP A 291 -6.17 -8.28 4.49
C ASP A 291 -5.89 -9.02 3.17
N CYS A 292 -4.71 -8.83 2.57
CA CYS A 292 -4.48 -9.22 1.18
C CYS A 292 -3.15 -9.95 0.96
N PHE A 293 -3.22 -11.07 0.25
CA PHE A 293 -2.08 -11.79 -0.29
C PHE A 293 -1.90 -11.53 -1.77
N ALA A 294 -0.67 -11.57 -2.26
CA ALA A 294 -0.38 -11.51 -3.69
C ALA A 294 0.71 -12.52 -4.09
N PHE A 295 0.70 -12.93 -5.36
CA PHE A 295 1.78 -13.73 -5.96
C PHE A 295 1.78 -13.59 -7.48
N PHE A 296 2.92 -13.96 -8.09
CA PHE A 296 3.14 -13.81 -9.54
C PHE A 296 2.95 -15.13 -10.27
N SER A 297 2.36 -15.10 -11.46
CA SER A 297 2.29 -16.22 -12.39
C SER A 297 2.87 -15.81 -13.75
N ASP A 298 3.75 -16.65 -14.33
CA ASP A 298 4.42 -16.38 -15.61
C ASP A 298 3.76 -17.15 -16.78
N ASN A 299 2.66 -17.86 -16.54
CA ASN A 299 1.99 -18.70 -17.54
C ASN A 299 0.47 -18.69 -17.32
N GLU A 300 -0.29 -18.35 -18.36
CA GLU A 300 -1.74 -18.28 -18.35
C GLU A 300 -2.43 -19.59 -17.91
N GLY A 301 -1.99 -20.73 -18.40
CA GLY A 301 -2.53 -22.04 -17.99
C GLY A 301 -2.31 -22.35 -16.50
N THR A 302 -1.20 -21.86 -15.93
CA THR A 302 -0.95 -21.95 -14.49
C THR A 302 -1.89 -21.02 -13.73
N THR A 303 -2.12 -19.80 -14.24
CA THR A 303 -3.04 -18.80 -13.65
C THR A 303 -4.46 -19.37 -13.57
N GLU A 304 -4.99 -19.95 -14.66
CA GLU A 304 -6.33 -20.57 -14.66
C GLU A 304 -6.46 -21.71 -13.64
N THR A 305 -5.45 -22.59 -13.58
CA THR A 305 -5.47 -23.73 -12.63
C THR A 305 -5.49 -23.24 -11.19
N VAL A 306 -4.67 -22.24 -10.88
CA VAL A 306 -4.61 -21.63 -9.54
C VAL A 306 -5.93 -20.91 -9.21
N CYS A 307 -6.48 -20.14 -10.14
CA CYS A 307 -7.77 -19.46 -9.96
C CYS A 307 -8.92 -20.45 -9.73
N CYS A 308 -8.93 -21.59 -10.39
CA CYS A 308 -9.90 -22.66 -10.13
C CYS A 308 -9.79 -23.20 -8.68
N ALA A 309 -8.58 -23.41 -8.18
CA ALA A 309 -8.36 -23.89 -6.83
C ALA A 309 -8.74 -22.82 -5.78
N ILE A 310 -8.41 -21.55 -6.03
CA ILE A 310 -8.81 -20.42 -5.19
C ILE A 310 -10.33 -20.32 -5.14
N ARG A 311 -11.01 -20.32 -6.28
CA ARG A 311 -12.50 -20.26 -6.35
C ARG A 311 -13.14 -21.36 -5.52
N LYS A 312 -12.62 -22.57 -5.60
CA LYS A 312 -13.12 -23.72 -4.81
C LYS A 312 -12.91 -23.50 -3.31
N ARG A 313 -11.78 -22.98 -2.90
CA ARG A 313 -11.45 -22.76 -1.48
C ARG A 313 -12.23 -21.61 -0.87
N LEU A 314 -12.36 -20.48 -1.58
CA LEU A 314 -13.10 -19.31 -1.12
C LEU A 314 -14.61 -19.58 -1.02
N GLY A 315 -15.18 -20.46 -1.86
CA GLY A 315 -16.57 -20.91 -1.73
C GLY A 315 -16.83 -21.88 -0.56
N GLY A 316 -15.80 -22.25 0.21
CA GLY A 316 -15.90 -23.14 1.35
C GLY A 316 -15.98 -22.42 2.69
N THR A 317 -16.07 -23.20 3.79
CA THR A 317 -16.04 -22.66 5.15
C THR A 317 -14.64 -22.71 5.76
N TRP A 318 -14.42 -21.83 6.73
CA TRP A 318 -13.23 -21.77 7.58
C TRP A 318 -13.63 -22.15 9.00
N VAL A 319 -12.72 -22.72 9.78
CA VAL A 319 -13.03 -23.12 11.15
C VAL A 319 -12.47 -22.06 12.10
N LEU A 320 -13.34 -21.25 12.70
CA LEU A 320 -12.99 -20.23 13.68
C LEU A 320 -13.59 -20.61 15.04
N GLN A 321 -12.79 -20.69 16.08
CA GLN A 321 -13.19 -21.17 17.43
C GLN A 321 -13.95 -22.51 17.40
N GLY A 322 -13.56 -23.41 16.46
CA GLY A 322 -14.21 -24.72 16.31
C GLY A 322 -15.53 -24.69 15.52
N MET A 323 -15.99 -23.55 15.05
CA MET A 323 -17.23 -23.39 14.28
C MET A 323 -16.91 -23.18 12.79
N PRO A 324 -17.67 -23.80 11.86
CA PRO A 324 -17.56 -23.51 10.44
C PRO A 324 -18.18 -22.14 10.14
N VAL A 325 -17.36 -21.23 9.60
CA VAL A 325 -17.73 -19.85 9.27
C VAL A 325 -17.47 -19.61 7.79
N ALA A 326 -18.42 -19.04 7.09
CA ALA A 326 -18.19 -18.49 5.76
C ALA A 326 -17.51 -17.13 5.91
N VAL A 327 -16.35 -16.96 5.26
CA VAL A 327 -15.61 -15.71 5.22
C VAL A 327 -15.66 -15.18 3.81
N SER A 328 -16.12 -13.93 3.64
CA SER A 328 -16.11 -13.28 2.35
C SER A 328 -14.68 -12.99 1.93
N ALA A 329 -14.32 -13.46 0.77
CA ALA A 329 -13.01 -13.25 0.17
C ALA A 329 -13.08 -13.41 -1.34
N HIS A 330 -12.27 -12.65 -2.06
CA HIS A 330 -12.19 -12.73 -3.52
C HIS A 330 -10.73 -12.70 -3.98
N ALA A 331 -10.52 -12.97 -5.26
CA ALA A 331 -9.23 -12.84 -5.89
C ALA A 331 -9.32 -12.01 -7.17
N ASP A 332 -8.32 -11.15 -7.40
CA ASP A 332 -8.21 -10.36 -8.62
C ASP A 332 -6.97 -10.75 -9.39
N VAL A 333 -7.08 -10.79 -10.70
CA VAL A 333 -6.00 -11.14 -11.62
C VAL A 333 -5.70 -9.93 -12.50
N LEU A 334 -4.52 -9.35 -12.33
CA LEU A 334 -4.00 -8.27 -13.17
C LEU A 334 -2.93 -8.83 -14.12
N ARG A 335 -3.12 -8.67 -15.41
CA ARG A 335 -2.12 -8.99 -16.44
C ARG A 335 -1.24 -7.79 -16.71
N PHE A 336 0.06 -7.94 -16.53
CA PHE A 336 1.06 -6.95 -16.89
C PHE A 336 1.63 -7.27 -18.30
N PRO A 337 1.76 -6.27 -19.22
CA PRO A 337 1.64 -4.82 -19.03
C PRO A 337 0.30 -4.22 -19.49
N ASP A 338 -0.79 -4.98 -19.58
CA ASP A 338 -2.02 -4.56 -20.27
C ASP A 338 -2.60 -3.23 -19.75
N PHE A 339 -2.64 -3.04 -18.42
CA PHE A 339 -3.32 -1.90 -17.80
C PHE A 339 -2.46 -1.10 -16.82
N ALA A 340 -1.21 -1.52 -16.59
CA ALA A 340 -0.28 -0.85 -15.70
C ALA A 340 1.13 -0.83 -16.29
N HIS A 341 1.87 0.26 -16.09
CA HIS A 341 3.21 0.47 -16.68
C HIS A 341 4.29 0.71 -15.62
N ASN A 342 3.91 0.90 -14.37
CA ASN A 342 4.82 1.09 -13.23
C ASN A 342 4.22 0.49 -11.97
N CYS A 343 5.05 0.35 -10.92
CA CYS A 343 4.65 -0.27 -9.66
C CYS A 343 3.53 0.48 -8.94
N ALA A 344 3.49 1.81 -9.06
CA ALA A 344 2.44 2.61 -8.44
C ALA A 344 1.09 2.30 -9.10
N GLU A 345 1.01 2.29 -10.43
CA GLU A 345 -0.20 1.94 -11.17
C GLU A 345 -0.68 0.51 -10.86
N VAL A 346 0.23 -0.48 -10.76
CA VAL A 346 -0.14 -1.84 -10.34
C VAL A 346 -0.80 -1.82 -8.97
N ASN A 347 -0.21 -1.10 -8.02
CA ASN A 347 -0.71 -1.02 -6.66
C ASN A 347 -2.08 -0.35 -6.60
N ASP A 348 -2.26 0.73 -7.33
CA ASP A 348 -3.49 1.52 -7.35
C ASP A 348 -4.62 0.75 -8.03
N ILE A 349 -4.35 0.08 -9.16
CA ILE A 349 -5.35 -0.75 -9.85
C ILE A 349 -5.77 -1.96 -9.02
N LEU A 350 -4.84 -2.64 -8.34
CA LEU A 350 -5.17 -3.77 -7.46
C LEU A 350 -6.01 -3.32 -6.25
N LYS A 351 -5.73 -2.12 -5.72
CA LYS A 351 -6.54 -1.54 -4.66
C LYS A 351 -7.94 -1.21 -5.16
N TYR A 352 -8.05 -0.53 -6.29
CA TYR A 352 -9.32 -0.17 -6.91
C TYR A 352 -10.17 -1.41 -7.23
N ALA A 353 -9.56 -2.44 -7.84
CA ALA A 353 -10.24 -3.68 -8.15
C ALA A 353 -10.81 -4.36 -6.90
N GLY A 354 -10.03 -4.43 -5.81
CA GLY A 354 -10.48 -5.02 -4.55
C GLY A 354 -11.65 -4.28 -3.88
N GLU A 355 -11.80 -2.97 -4.13
CA GLU A 355 -12.91 -2.15 -3.60
C GLU A 355 -14.17 -2.18 -4.49
N HIS A 356 -14.03 -2.56 -5.78
CA HIS A 356 -15.11 -2.54 -6.78
C HIS A 356 -15.48 -3.93 -7.29
N VAL A 357 -15.38 -4.93 -6.42
CA VAL A 357 -15.71 -6.32 -6.77
C VAL A 357 -17.18 -6.49 -7.09
N GLU A 358 -17.50 -7.14 -8.22
CA GLU A 358 -18.85 -7.60 -8.51
C GLU A 358 -19.27 -8.66 -7.48
N SER A 359 -20.30 -8.36 -6.68
CA SER A 359 -20.81 -9.25 -5.65
C SER A 359 -21.08 -10.65 -6.20
N GLY A 360 -20.52 -11.68 -5.56
CA GLY A 360 -20.74 -13.09 -5.89
C GLY A 360 -19.72 -13.73 -6.85
N LYS A 361 -18.71 -12.99 -7.33
CA LYS A 361 -17.62 -13.56 -8.13
C LYS A 361 -16.38 -13.76 -7.26
N PRO A 362 -16.01 -14.99 -6.92
CA PRO A 362 -14.84 -15.25 -6.07
C PRO A 362 -13.49 -15.05 -6.79
N VAL A 363 -13.49 -14.90 -8.12
CA VAL A 363 -12.28 -14.57 -8.91
C VAL A 363 -12.67 -13.63 -10.04
N ASN A 364 -12.04 -12.44 -10.07
CA ASN A 364 -12.23 -11.42 -11.08
C ASN A 364 -10.96 -11.29 -11.92
N VAL A 365 -11.11 -11.09 -13.20
CA VAL A 365 -10.01 -10.70 -14.09
C VAL A 365 -10.17 -9.21 -14.35
N ILE A 366 -9.14 -8.44 -14.02
CA ILE A 366 -9.11 -7.01 -14.28
C ILE A 366 -9.10 -6.81 -15.79
N ASP A 367 -10.17 -6.26 -16.28
CA ASP A 367 -10.40 -5.97 -17.69
C ASP A 367 -10.28 -4.47 -18.00
N LYS A 368 -10.51 -4.13 -19.26
CA LYS A 368 -10.49 -2.74 -19.71
C LYS A 368 -11.51 -1.87 -18.97
N LYS A 369 -12.70 -2.41 -18.65
CA LYS A 369 -13.73 -1.66 -17.92
C LYS A 369 -13.29 -1.27 -16.52
N CYS A 370 -12.64 -2.19 -15.80
CA CYS A 370 -12.07 -1.92 -14.49
C CYS A 370 -10.94 -0.88 -14.57
N ALA A 371 -10.04 -1.00 -15.54
CA ALA A 371 -8.95 -0.05 -15.73
C ALA A 371 -9.45 1.35 -16.14
N ASP A 372 -10.45 1.44 -17.01
CA ASP A 372 -11.09 2.70 -17.40
C ASP A 372 -11.82 3.32 -16.19
N GLY A 373 -12.46 2.52 -15.34
CA GLY A 373 -13.09 2.98 -14.09
C GLY A 373 -12.07 3.55 -13.11
N PHE A 374 -10.94 2.89 -12.90
CA PHE A 374 -9.84 3.40 -12.08
C PHE A 374 -9.32 4.74 -12.60
N LYS A 375 -9.10 4.85 -13.91
CA LYS A 375 -8.64 6.09 -14.55
C LYS A 375 -9.65 7.21 -14.33
N HIS A 376 -10.93 6.91 -14.53
CA HIS A 376 -12.04 7.85 -14.33
C HIS A 376 -12.09 8.35 -12.87
N GLU A 377 -12.01 7.47 -11.86
CA GLU A 377 -11.98 7.86 -10.45
C GLU A 377 -10.75 8.73 -10.12
N THR A 378 -9.58 8.38 -10.66
CA THR A 378 -8.34 9.16 -10.46
C THR A 378 -8.46 10.58 -11.02
N GLU A 379 -9.00 10.71 -12.23
CA GLU A 379 -9.24 11.99 -12.87
C GLU A 379 -10.31 12.80 -12.11
N LEU A 380 -11.36 12.14 -11.60
CA LEU A 380 -12.40 12.77 -10.79
C LEU A 380 -11.84 13.30 -9.46
N VAL A 381 -10.95 12.57 -8.79
CA VAL A 381 -10.25 13.06 -7.58
C VAL A 381 -9.46 14.33 -7.89
N ALA A 382 -8.77 14.38 -9.02
CA ALA A 382 -8.02 15.57 -9.42
C ALA A 382 -8.96 16.77 -9.70
N LEU A 383 -10.10 16.51 -10.35
CA LEU A 383 -11.14 17.52 -10.60
C LEU A 383 -11.71 18.06 -9.28
N LEU A 384 -12.05 17.19 -8.33
CA LEU A 384 -12.58 17.57 -7.03
C LEU A 384 -11.59 18.41 -6.21
N LYS A 385 -10.30 18.04 -6.19
CA LYS A 385 -9.26 18.86 -5.54
C LYS A 385 -9.18 20.26 -6.12
N ASN A 386 -9.18 20.35 -7.45
CA ASN A 386 -9.18 21.65 -8.12
C ASN A 386 -10.46 22.45 -7.80
N ALA A 387 -11.63 21.80 -7.75
CA ALA A 387 -12.89 22.45 -7.41
C ALA A 387 -12.91 22.95 -5.95
N VAL A 388 -12.33 22.22 -5.00
CA VAL A 388 -12.18 22.67 -3.62
C VAL A 388 -11.28 23.91 -3.54
N GLU A 389 -10.16 23.94 -4.24
CA GLU A 389 -9.22 25.06 -4.23
C GLU A 389 -9.79 26.35 -4.88
N ASN A 390 -10.65 26.19 -5.89
CA ASN A 390 -11.14 27.29 -6.72
C ASN A 390 -12.63 27.64 -6.51
N ASP A 391 -13.26 27.18 -5.40
CA ASP A 391 -14.71 27.36 -5.13
C ASP A 391 -15.62 26.88 -6.28
N GLY A 392 -15.24 25.75 -6.90
CA GLY A 392 -15.83 25.20 -8.11
C GLY A 392 -17.12 24.38 -7.89
N PHE A 393 -17.91 24.72 -6.89
CA PHE A 393 -19.19 24.10 -6.62
C PHE A 393 -20.32 25.14 -6.64
N ASP A 394 -21.46 24.78 -7.23
CA ASP A 394 -22.70 25.55 -7.16
C ASP A 394 -23.69 24.87 -6.23
N VAL A 395 -24.59 25.66 -5.63
CA VAL A 395 -25.67 25.17 -4.78
C VAL A 395 -26.99 25.55 -5.42
N TYR A 396 -27.79 24.53 -5.73
CA TYR A 396 -29.16 24.66 -6.20
C TYR A 396 -30.10 24.43 -5.03
N TYR A 397 -31.29 25.02 -5.08
CA TYR A 397 -32.27 24.95 -4.00
C TYR A 397 -33.55 24.34 -4.54
N GLN A 398 -33.87 23.10 -4.11
CA GLN A 398 -35.13 22.46 -4.47
C GLN A 398 -36.18 22.75 -3.39
N PRO A 399 -37.31 23.42 -3.72
CA PRO A 399 -38.33 23.77 -2.75
C PRO A 399 -39.14 22.58 -2.27
N ILE A 400 -39.50 22.57 -0.98
CA ILE A 400 -40.30 21.55 -0.31
C ILE A 400 -41.66 22.13 0.02
N TYR A 401 -42.71 21.46 -0.45
CA TYR A 401 -44.11 21.89 -0.28
C TYR A 401 -44.65 21.41 1.06
N ASN A 402 -45.17 22.35 1.86
CA ASN A 402 -45.84 22.07 3.14
C ASN A 402 -47.35 22.02 2.94
N LEU A 403 -47.93 20.88 3.24
CA LEU A 403 -49.35 20.59 3.01
C LEU A 403 -50.28 21.36 3.96
N GLU A 404 -49.87 21.56 5.23
CA GLU A 404 -50.65 22.29 6.22
C GLU A 404 -50.76 23.78 5.87
N LYS A 405 -49.69 24.35 5.28
CA LYS A 405 -49.59 25.77 4.93
C LYS A 405 -49.94 26.06 3.47
N GLU A 406 -50.11 25.03 2.68
CA GLU A 406 -50.38 25.10 1.23
C GLU A 406 -49.36 25.99 0.47
N LYS A 407 -48.08 25.90 0.84
CA LYS A 407 -46.98 26.66 0.24
C LYS A 407 -45.61 26.03 0.47
N TYR A 408 -44.63 26.49 -0.27
CA TYR A 408 -43.24 26.18 -0.01
C TYR A 408 -42.75 26.84 1.28
N THR A 409 -42.21 26.07 2.20
CA THR A 409 -41.72 26.55 3.49
C THR A 409 -40.28 26.24 3.80
N SER A 410 -39.68 25.37 3.04
CA SER A 410 -38.26 25.00 3.13
C SER A 410 -37.71 24.64 1.75
N ALA A 411 -36.42 24.51 1.66
CA ALA A 411 -35.74 24.09 0.44
C ALA A 411 -34.53 23.24 0.80
N GLU A 412 -34.21 22.24 -0.02
CA GLU A 412 -33.00 21.44 0.09
C GLU A 412 -31.87 22.04 -0.75
N ALA A 413 -30.67 22.15 -0.17
CA ALA A 413 -29.47 22.62 -0.82
C ALA A 413 -28.74 21.46 -1.51
N LEU A 414 -28.80 21.46 -2.84
CA LEU A 414 -28.24 20.41 -3.69
C LEU A 414 -26.95 20.90 -4.36
N ILE A 415 -25.84 20.27 -4.03
CA ILE A 415 -24.52 20.60 -4.58
C ILE A 415 -24.40 20.14 -6.04
N ARG A 416 -23.72 20.96 -6.85
CA ARG A 416 -23.33 20.62 -8.24
C ARG A 416 -21.91 21.10 -8.50
N LEU A 417 -21.15 20.35 -9.30
CA LEU A 417 -19.86 20.80 -9.83
C LEU A 417 -20.11 21.88 -10.90
N SER A 418 -19.48 23.05 -10.75
CA SER A 418 -19.62 24.19 -11.67
C SER A 418 -18.92 23.96 -13.00
N ASP A 419 -17.73 23.36 -12.97
CA ASP A 419 -16.96 23.00 -14.15
C ASP A 419 -16.57 21.52 -14.06
N THR A 420 -17.02 20.73 -15.00
CA THR A 420 -16.75 19.30 -15.09
C THR A 420 -15.71 18.96 -16.19
N GLY A 421 -15.16 19.96 -16.86
CA GLY A 421 -14.14 19.77 -17.90
C GLY A 421 -14.58 18.77 -18.99
N SER A 422 -13.79 17.73 -19.19
CA SER A 422 -14.05 16.67 -20.19
C SER A 422 -15.01 15.58 -19.72
N PHE A 423 -15.46 15.59 -18.45
CA PHE A 423 -16.33 14.54 -17.87
C PHE A 423 -17.77 14.60 -18.36
N GLY A 424 -18.21 15.75 -18.88
CA GLY A 424 -19.62 16.00 -19.10
C GLY A 424 -20.36 16.28 -17.79
N GLN A 425 -21.57 15.74 -17.62
CA GLN A 425 -22.34 15.95 -16.39
C GLN A 425 -21.92 14.93 -15.33
N VAL A 426 -21.35 15.40 -14.20
CA VAL A 426 -20.99 14.59 -13.03
C VAL A 426 -22.05 14.77 -11.95
N SER A 427 -22.71 13.68 -11.54
CA SER A 427 -23.76 13.73 -10.51
C SER A 427 -23.18 13.70 -9.09
N PRO A 428 -23.92 14.23 -8.08
CA PRO A 428 -23.55 14.08 -6.68
C PRO A 428 -23.38 12.61 -6.27
N ASP A 429 -24.23 11.70 -6.73
CA ASP A 429 -24.13 10.26 -6.46
C ASP A 429 -22.81 9.64 -6.93
N GLU A 430 -22.18 10.25 -7.93
CA GLU A 430 -20.89 9.81 -8.46
C GLU A 430 -19.71 10.40 -7.67
N PHE A 431 -19.73 11.72 -7.39
CA PHE A 431 -18.55 12.36 -6.79
C PHE A 431 -18.55 12.38 -5.27
N ILE A 432 -19.69 12.31 -4.59
CA ILE A 432 -19.73 12.32 -3.11
C ILE A 432 -19.01 11.11 -2.51
N PRO A 433 -19.26 9.85 -2.95
CA PRO A 433 -18.51 8.70 -2.44
C PRO A 433 -17.00 8.81 -2.67
N VAL A 434 -16.58 9.36 -3.83
CA VAL A 434 -15.16 9.59 -4.14
C VAL A 434 -14.57 10.67 -3.23
N ALA A 435 -15.33 11.73 -2.93
CA ALA A 435 -14.91 12.78 -2.01
C ALA A 435 -14.78 12.26 -0.56
N GLU A 436 -15.71 11.44 -0.09
CA GLU A 436 -15.65 10.78 1.22
C GLU A 436 -14.40 9.92 1.37
N LYS A 437 -14.16 9.02 0.42
CA LYS A 437 -13.02 8.11 0.37
C LYS A 437 -11.68 8.85 0.38
N ASN A 438 -11.62 10.02 -0.26
CA ASN A 438 -10.39 10.81 -0.39
C ASN A 438 -10.28 11.96 0.63
N GLY A 439 -11.20 12.06 1.60
CA GLY A 439 -11.17 13.05 2.67
C GLY A 439 -11.53 14.49 2.24
N LEU A 440 -12.06 14.66 1.00
CA LEU A 440 -12.43 15.98 0.46
C LEU A 440 -13.82 16.44 0.90
N ILE A 441 -14.66 15.52 1.41
CA ILE A 441 -16.06 15.81 1.73
C ILE A 441 -16.22 16.88 2.82
N THR A 442 -15.27 16.99 3.76
CA THR A 442 -15.30 18.02 4.81
C THR A 442 -15.12 19.41 4.22
N ASP A 443 -14.16 19.59 3.32
CA ASP A 443 -13.91 20.87 2.66
C ASP A 443 -15.09 21.26 1.75
N ILE A 444 -15.62 20.30 1.01
CA ILE A 444 -16.82 20.48 0.16
C ILE A 444 -18.01 20.91 1.03
N GLY A 445 -18.26 20.26 2.16
CA GLY A 445 -19.33 20.61 3.08
C GLY A 445 -19.19 22.01 3.64
N ASN A 446 -17.97 22.44 3.97
CA ASN A 446 -17.69 23.82 4.41
C ASN A 446 -17.98 24.86 3.31
N ILE A 447 -17.67 24.54 2.05
CA ILE A 447 -18.01 25.41 0.91
C ILE A 447 -19.55 25.53 0.79
N VAL A 448 -20.28 24.40 0.83
CA VAL A 448 -21.74 24.38 0.75
C VAL A 448 -22.35 25.19 1.89
N LEU A 449 -21.93 24.94 3.13
CA LEU A 449 -22.39 25.64 4.32
C LEU A 449 -22.24 27.18 4.20
N LYS A 450 -21.06 27.63 3.77
CA LYS A 450 -20.81 29.09 3.56
C LYS A 450 -21.68 29.65 2.44
N LYS A 451 -21.90 28.91 1.32
CA LYS A 451 -22.78 29.35 0.23
C LYS A 451 -24.24 29.46 0.69
N VAL A 452 -24.73 28.47 1.44
CA VAL A 452 -26.08 28.49 2.02
C VAL A 452 -26.23 29.64 3.01
N CYS A 453 -25.28 29.85 3.93
CA CYS A 453 -25.31 30.99 4.85
C CYS A 453 -25.32 32.33 4.11
N ARG A 454 -24.54 32.48 3.03
CA ARG A 454 -24.55 33.69 2.19
C ARG A 454 -25.89 33.90 1.47
N PHE A 455 -26.51 32.82 0.98
CA PHE A 455 -27.85 32.89 0.39
C PHE A 455 -28.90 33.34 1.42
N ILE A 456 -28.90 32.79 2.62
CA ILE A 456 -29.81 33.14 3.71
C ILE A 456 -29.63 34.60 4.12
N SER A 457 -28.40 35.08 4.34
CA SER A 457 -28.08 36.44 4.78
C SER A 457 -28.41 37.51 3.72
N GLY A 458 -28.51 37.13 2.46
CA GLY A 458 -28.91 38.04 1.38
C GLY A 458 -30.37 38.54 1.44
N ASN A 459 -31.09 38.29 2.54
CA ASN A 459 -32.49 38.70 2.84
C ASN A 459 -33.58 38.18 1.89
N ARG A 460 -33.19 37.31 0.90
CA ARG A 460 -34.15 36.76 -0.05
C ARG A 460 -34.99 35.62 0.52
N ILE A 461 -34.49 34.94 1.54
CA ILE A 461 -35.16 33.77 2.13
C ILE A 461 -36.53 34.13 2.73
N ASN A 462 -36.62 35.29 3.41
CA ASN A 462 -37.87 35.79 3.99
C ASN A 462 -38.88 36.23 2.90
N GLU A 463 -38.41 36.81 1.80
CA GLU A 463 -39.25 37.19 0.66
C GLU A 463 -39.86 35.97 -0.04
N LEU A 464 -39.11 34.86 -0.08
CA LEU A 464 -39.56 33.60 -0.65
C LEU A 464 -40.49 32.81 0.30
N GLY A 465 -40.64 33.24 1.57
CA GLY A 465 -41.42 32.53 2.57
C GLY A 465 -40.77 31.25 3.11
N ILE A 466 -39.50 31.04 2.81
CA ILE A 466 -38.72 29.88 3.24
C ILE A 466 -38.29 30.10 4.70
N LYS A 467 -38.50 29.09 5.55
CA LYS A 467 -38.19 29.14 6.99
C LYS A 467 -36.82 28.59 7.33
N TYR A 468 -36.39 27.55 6.58
CA TYR A 468 -35.08 26.93 6.74
C TYR A 468 -34.63 26.29 5.42
N VAL A 469 -33.34 26.07 5.32
CA VAL A 469 -32.69 25.36 4.23
C VAL A 469 -32.08 24.06 4.78
N GLU A 470 -32.33 22.97 4.10
CA GLU A 470 -31.78 21.67 4.42
C GLU A 470 -30.39 21.51 3.76
N ILE A 471 -29.43 20.96 4.52
CA ILE A 471 -28.06 20.69 4.07
C ILE A 471 -27.73 19.24 4.35
N ASN A 472 -27.34 18.51 3.33
CA ASN A 472 -26.91 17.12 3.43
C ASN A 472 -25.56 17.01 4.17
N LEU A 473 -25.47 16.11 5.16
CA LEU A 473 -24.27 15.74 5.87
C LEU A 473 -23.89 14.28 5.59
N SER A 474 -22.68 14.04 5.17
CA SER A 474 -22.19 12.69 5.01
C SER A 474 -21.89 12.00 6.35
N GLY A 475 -21.85 10.66 6.35
CA GLY A 475 -21.47 9.88 7.51
C GLY A 475 -20.08 10.22 8.04
N VAL A 476 -19.15 10.60 7.17
CA VAL A 476 -17.78 11.01 7.53
C VAL A 476 -17.79 12.37 8.25
N GLN A 477 -18.65 13.30 7.82
CA GLN A 477 -18.73 14.63 8.41
C GLN A 477 -19.34 14.59 9.81
N ILE A 478 -20.42 13.84 10.02
CA ILE A 478 -21.16 13.85 11.29
C ILE A 478 -20.35 13.30 12.47
N VAL A 479 -19.36 12.41 12.21
CA VAL A 479 -18.46 11.90 13.26
C VAL A 479 -17.29 12.84 13.56
N ASN A 480 -17.06 13.87 12.73
CA ASN A 480 -15.98 14.82 12.94
C ASN A 480 -16.30 15.76 14.12
N SER A 481 -15.46 15.71 15.15
CA SER A 481 -15.62 16.51 16.38
C SER A 481 -15.63 18.03 16.16
N ASN A 482 -15.07 18.50 15.04
CA ASN A 482 -15.01 19.94 14.72
C ASN A 482 -16.27 20.45 14.01
N LEU A 483 -17.11 19.56 13.47
CA LEU A 483 -18.30 19.94 12.71
C LEU A 483 -19.20 20.96 13.43
N PRO A 484 -19.55 20.81 14.74
CA PRO A 484 -20.38 21.81 15.43
C PRO A 484 -19.73 23.20 15.48
N ASP A 485 -18.42 23.26 15.65
CA ASP A 485 -17.68 24.52 15.73
C ASP A 485 -17.58 25.21 14.36
N ASP A 486 -17.39 24.41 13.29
CA ASP A 486 -17.40 24.90 11.90
C ASP A 486 -18.77 25.50 11.53
N ILE A 487 -19.86 24.81 11.91
CA ILE A 487 -21.24 25.32 11.71
C ILE A 487 -21.45 26.63 12.45
N LEU A 488 -21.12 26.70 13.75
CA LEU A 488 -21.28 27.89 14.55
C LEU A 488 -20.46 29.06 14.01
N SER A 489 -19.24 28.79 13.53
CA SER A 489 -18.38 29.79 12.91
C SER A 489 -18.99 30.38 11.64
N ALA A 490 -19.49 29.51 10.74
CA ALA A 490 -20.13 29.94 9.51
C ALA A 490 -21.41 30.76 9.76
N LEU A 491 -22.25 30.35 10.71
CA LEU A 491 -23.44 31.07 11.11
C LEU A 491 -23.09 32.45 11.65
N SER A 492 -22.06 32.55 12.51
CA SER A 492 -21.58 33.81 13.08
C SER A 492 -20.99 34.74 12.02
N GLU A 493 -20.14 34.20 11.11
CA GLU A 493 -19.52 34.97 10.03
C GLU A 493 -20.54 35.65 9.12
N HIS A 494 -21.65 34.97 8.84
CA HIS A 494 -22.70 35.47 7.95
C HIS A 494 -23.90 36.08 8.68
N ASN A 495 -23.89 36.17 10.01
CA ASN A 495 -24.99 36.63 10.86
C ASN A 495 -26.33 35.91 10.58
N VAL A 496 -26.26 34.57 10.40
CA VAL A 496 -27.42 33.73 10.14
C VAL A 496 -27.90 33.09 11.45
N PRO A 497 -29.18 33.26 11.87
CA PRO A 497 -29.74 32.51 12.99
C PRO A 497 -29.79 31.00 12.71
N ALA A 498 -29.39 30.19 13.69
CA ALA A 498 -29.22 28.75 13.51
C ALA A 498 -30.50 28.01 13.05
N HIS A 499 -31.69 28.49 13.43
CA HIS A 499 -32.97 27.90 13.05
C HIS A 499 -33.28 27.98 11.53
N PHE A 500 -32.48 28.73 10.76
CA PHE A 500 -32.58 28.70 9.29
C PHE A 500 -31.83 27.53 8.65
N LEU A 501 -31.09 26.76 9.44
CA LEU A 501 -30.45 25.55 8.94
C LEU A 501 -31.09 24.29 9.54
N ASN A 502 -31.36 23.31 8.69
CA ASN A 502 -31.69 21.94 9.04
C ASN A 502 -30.68 21.01 8.37
N PHE A 503 -30.13 20.07 9.12
CA PHE A 503 -29.14 19.14 8.59
C PHE A 503 -29.79 17.79 8.29
N GLU A 504 -29.52 17.26 7.12
CA GLU A 504 -29.99 15.94 6.69
C GLU A 504 -28.90 14.90 6.94
N MET A 505 -29.27 13.81 7.55
CA MET A 505 -28.38 12.70 7.85
C MET A 505 -28.93 11.42 7.21
N PRO A 506 -28.11 10.68 6.43
CA PRO A 506 -28.56 9.42 5.83
C PRO A 506 -28.81 8.35 6.89
N GLU A 507 -29.79 7.48 6.62
CA GLU A 507 -30.15 6.37 7.51
C GLU A 507 -28.96 5.41 7.79
N THR A 508 -28.01 5.30 6.86
CA THR A 508 -26.86 4.39 6.95
C THR A 508 -25.83 4.79 8.01
N VAL A 509 -25.85 6.02 8.53
CA VAL A 509 -24.90 6.49 9.54
C VAL A 509 -25.10 5.72 10.84
N GLU A 510 -24.03 5.11 11.36
CA GLU A 510 -24.06 4.38 12.64
C GLU A 510 -24.21 5.34 13.83
N SER A 511 -25.03 4.93 14.79
CA SER A 511 -25.16 5.66 16.07
C SER A 511 -23.93 5.44 16.92
N SER A 512 -22.96 6.34 16.82
CA SER A 512 -21.77 6.39 17.69
C SER A 512 -21.92 7.44 18.79
N GLU A 513 -21.10 7.39 19.83
CA GLU A 513 -21.06 8.42 20.86
C GLU A 513 -20.72 9.80 20.25
N HIS A 514 -19.77 9.86 19.30
CA HIS A 514 -19.40 11.08 18.59
C HIS A 514 -20.56 11.64 17.75
N THR A 515 -21.28 10.81 17.02
CA THR A 515 -22.46 11.18 16.26
C THR A 515 -23.52 11.82 17.18
N THR A 516 -23.83 11.15 18.29
CA THR A 516 -24.84 11.63 19.25
C THR A 516 -24.43 12.97 19.88
N VAL A 517 -23.18 13.11 20.30
CA VAL A 517 -22.67 14.37 20.88
C VAL A 517 -22.74 15.51 19.87
N ASN A 518 -22.33 15.30 18.62
CA ASN A 518 -22.36 16.31 17.58
C ASN A 518 -23.79 16.76 17.24
N ILE A 519 -24.71 15.82 17.05
CA ILE A 519 -26.14 16.15 16.85
C ILE A 519 -26.68 16.99 18.01
N HIS A 520 -26.40 16.59 19.25
CA HIS A 520 -26.86 17.33 20.43
C HIS A 520 -26.27 18.75 20.49
N ARG A 521 -24.99 18.93 20.18
CA ARG A 521 -24.33 20.25 20.15
C ARG A 521 -24.95 21.16 19.09
N ILE A 522 -25.17 20.67 17.88
CA ILE A 522 -25.75 21.43 16.77
C ILE A 522 -27.20 21.81 17.09
N ARG A 523 -28.00 20.87 17.62
CA ARG A 523 -29.39 21.17 18.04
C ARG A 523 -29.46 22.19 19.19
N SER A 524 -28.56 22.09 20.15
CA SER A 524 -28.47 23.07 21.25
C SER A 524 -28.13 24.46 20.72
N GLY A 525 -27.46 24.56 19.59
CA GLY A 525 -27.23 25.81 18.85
C GLY A 525 -28.48 26.38 18.16
N GLY A 526 -29.55 25.60 18.03
CA GLY A 526 -30.84 25.98 17.45
C GLY A 526 -31.11 25.50 16.03
N SER A 527 -30.22 24.68 15.42
CA SER A 527 -30.45 24.07 14.11
C SER A 527 -31.29 22.80 14.23
N GLY A 528 -32.08 22.47 13.18
CA GLY A 528 -32.86 21.25 13.08
C GLY A 528 -32.10 20.07 12.48
N PHE A 529 -32.69 18.86 12.57
CA PHE A 529 -32.19 17.65 11.93
C PHE A 529 -33.32 16.87 11.24
N SER A 530 -33.04 16.38 10.02
CA SER A 530 -33.88 15.45 9.28
C SER A 530 -33.16 14.13 9.04
N LEU A 531 -33.89 13.02 9.04
CA LEU A 531 -33.40 11.71 8.63
C LEU A 531 -33.74 11.48 7.16
N GLU A 532 -32.71 11.29 6.33
CA GLU A 532 -32.81 11.09 4.87
C GLU A 532 -32.81 9.60 4.49
N ASP A 533 -33.32 9.31 3.30
CA ASP A 533 -33.31 7.96 2.67
C ASP A 533 -34.00 6.85 3.50
N PHE A 534 -34.96 7.20 4.34
CA PHE A 534 -35.59 6.22 5.24
C PHE A 534 -36.35 5.14 4.45
N GLY A 535 -35.97 3.89 4.68
CA GLY A 535 -36.53 2.72 4.01
C GLY A 535 -35.73 2.17 2.85
N LYS A 536 -34.60 2.77 2.50
CA LYS A 536 -33.75 2.32 1.38
C LYS A 536 -33.00 1.02 1.68
N VAL A 537 -32.49 0.85 2.90
CA VAL A 537 -31.73 -0.34 3.31
C VAL A 537 -32.05 -0.69 4.75
N GLY A 538 -32.81 -1.78 4.98
CA GLY A 538 -32.90 -2.47 6.28
C GLY A 538 -33.19 -1.58 7.50
N SER A 539 -34.16 -0.68 7.37
CA SER A 539 -34.47 0.41 8.32
C SER A 539 -34.54 -0.05 9.78
N GLY A 540 -33.61 0.41 10.59
CA GLY A 540 -33.66 0.27 12.03
C GLY A 540 -34.66 1.25 12.65
N LEU A 541 -35.88 0.83 12.97
CA LEU A 541 -36.87 1.65 13.69
C LEU A 541 -36.33 2.25 15.00
N SER A 542 -35.28 1.65 15.56
CA SER A 542 -34.58 2.19 16.74
C SER A 542 -33.97 3.57 16.52
N LYS A 543 -33.56 3.93 15.32
CA LYS A 543 -33.01 5.26 15.03
C LYS A 543 -34.04 6.37 15.17
N ILE A 544 -35.31 6.07 14.94
CA ILE A 544 -36.40 7.04 15.09
C ILE A 544 -36.57 7.46 16.55
N SER A 545 -36.38 6.51 17.50
CA SER A 545 -36.64 6.75 18.92
C SER A 545 -35.56 7.58 19.61
N ASP A 546 -34.31 7.48 19.16
CA ASP A 546 -33.16 7.96 19.97
C ASP A 546 -32.54 9.29 19.50
N SER A 547 -32.91 9.80 18.33
CA SER A 547 -32.08 10.81 17.67
C SER A 547 -32.67 12.22 17.61
N GLY A 548 -33.94 12.43 18.02
CA GLY A 548 -34.55 13.78 18.08
C GLY A 548 -34.66 14.46 16.71
N PHE A 549 -35.01 13.73 15.64
CA PHE A 549 -35.27 14.30 14.34
C PHE A 549 -36.56 15.11 14.30
N ASP A 550 -36.54 16.20 13.54
CA ASP A 550 -37.70 17.06 13.31
C ASP A 550 -38.56 16.53 12.14
N VAL A 551 -37.92 15.94 11.13
CA VAL A 551 -38.55 15.38 9.93
C VAL A 551 -37.89 14.06 9.55
N ILE A 552 -38.66 13.11 9.03
CA ILE A 552 -38.19 11.89 8.36
C ILE A 552 -38.59 11.95 6.89
N LYS A 553 -37.62 11.83 5.99
CA LYS A 553 -37.80 11.83 4.55
C LYS A 553 -37.87 10.39 4.04
N LEU A 554 -39.00 10.02 3.48
CA LEU A 554 -39.27 8.69 2.94
C LEU A 554 -38.68 8.59 1.54
N ASP A 555 -37.79 7.64 1.32
CA ASP A 555 -37.15 7.41 0.03
C ASP A 555 -38.16 6.89 -1.01
N LYS A 556 -37.96 7.26 -2.26
CA LYS A 556 -38.78 6.83 -3.40
C LYS A 556 -38.92 5.31 -3.53
N SER A 557 -37.91 4.54 -3.09
CA SER A 557 -37.96 3.06 -3.13
C SER A 557 -39.01 2.47 -2.19
N LEU A 558 -39.41 3.19 -1.15
CA LEU A 558 -40.50 2.85 -0.25
C LEU A 558 -41.84 3.38 -0.78
N VAL A 559 -41.84 4.61 -1.31
CA VAL A 559 -43.02 5.31 -1.79
C VAL A 559 -43.56 4.70 -3.10
N GLN A 560 -42.71 4.52 -4.12
CA GLN A 560 -43.16 4.07 -5.45
C GLN A 560 -43.85 2.69 -5.45
N PRO A 561 -43.37 1.64 -4.75
CA PRO A 561 -44.04 0.35 -4.69
C PRO A 561 -45.39 0.39 -3.97
N SER A 562 -45.61 1.35 -3.06
CA SER A 562 -46.87 1.46 -2.32
C SER A 562 -48.02 2.03 -3.15
N LEU A 563 -47.68 2.81 -4.17
CA LEU A 563 -48.64 3.39 -5.13
C LEU A 563 -49.10 2.39 -6.19
N ASP A 564 -48.44 1.22 -6.29
CA ASP A 564 -48.94 0.13 -7.12
C ASP A 564 -50.12 -0.60 -6.42
N ARG A 565 -51.32 -0.36 -6.88
CA ARG A 565 -52.58 -0.98 -6.35
C ARG A 565 -52.53 -2.50 -6.31
N SER A 566 -51.66 -3.14 -7.07
CA SER A 566 -51.42 -4.59 -7.00
C SER A 566 -50.63 -5.01 -5.77
N ASN A 567 -49.83 -4.10 -5.21
CA ASN A 567 -48.95 -4.32 -4.05
C ASN A 567 -49.56 -3.83 -2.72
N LYS A 568 -50.70 -4.37 -2.34
CA LYS A 568 -51.42 -4.00 -1.11
C LYS A 568 -50.55 -4.04 0.16
N LYS A 569 -49.50 -4.90 0.20
CA LYS A 569 -48.61 -5.01 1.36
C LYS A 569 -47.73 -3.76 1.50
N ALA A 570 -47.21 -3.24 0.40
CA ALA A 570 -46.39 -2.02 0.44
C ALA A 570 -47.22 -0.80 0.89
N GLY A 571 -48.49 -0.66 0.40
CA GLY A 571 -49.39 0.41 0.87
C GLY A 571 -49.67 0.34 2.36
N ILE A 572 -50.00 -0.85 2.92
CA ILE A 572 -50.24 -1.03 4.35
C ILE A 572 -48.98 -0.68 5.16
N ILE A 573 -47.77 -1.06 4.68
CA ILE A 573 -46.53 -0.76 5.35
C ILE A 573 -46.31 0.75 5.37
N LEU A 574 -46.46 1.45 4.26
CA LEU A 574 -46.24 2.90 4.15
C LEU A 574 -47.20 3.66 5.07
N GLU A 575 -48.53 3.37 4.98
CA GLU A 575 -49.57 4.01 5.82
C GLU A 575 -49.30 3.79 7.32
N SER A 576 -48.94 2.56 7.72
CA SER A 576 -48.60 2.24 9.11
C SER A 576 -47.36 2.98 9.60
N LEU A 577 -46.34 3.10 8.74
CA LEU A 577 -45.11 3.80 9.03
C LEU A 577 -45.34 5.31 9.21
N ILE A 578 -46.06 5.93 8.28
CA ILE A 578 -46.42 7.35 8.37
C ILE A 578 -47.20 7.60 9.67
N GLY A 579 -48.21 6.74 9.95
CA GLY A 579 -49.00 6.83 11.18
C GLY A 579 -48.15 6.73 12.45
N MET A 580 -47.17 5.83 12.49
CA MET A 580 -46.25 5.66 13.61
C MET A 580 -45.35 6.91 13.79
N ILE A 581 -44.71 7.40 12.74
CA ILE A 581 -43.82 8.57 12.81
C ILE A 581 -44.60 9.81 13.30
N ARG A 582 -45.82 10.01 12.79
CA ARG A 582 -46.67 11.12 13.24
C ARG A 582 -47.08 11.01 14.71
N GLN A 583 -47.35 9.81 15.24
CA GLN A 583 -47.66 9.61 16.66
C GLN A 583 -46.47 9.96 17.57
N LEU A 584 -45.24 9.86 17.05
CA LEU A 584 -44.03 10.31 17.75
C LEU A 584 -43.83 11.84 17.70
N GLY A 585 -44.70 12.58 16.99
CA GLY A 585 -44.62 14.04 16.86
C GLY A 585 -43.58 14.49 15.85
N ILE A 586 -43.11 13.60 14.96
CA ILE A 586 -42.10 13.87 13.93
C ILE A 586 -42.81 14.12 12.60
N GLY A 587 -42.33 15.11 11.83
CA GLY A 587 -42.84 15.41 10.50
C GLY A 587 -42.45 14.32 9.49
N VAL A 588 -43.30 14.09 8.51
CA VAL A 588 -43.05 13.13 7.42
C VAL A 588 -42.96 13.87 6.08
N ALA A 589 -41.84 13.75 5.39
CA ALA A 589 -41.68 14.21 4.02
C ALA A 589 -41.63 13.02 3.06
N ALA A 590 -42.29 13.11 1.91
CA ALA A 590 -42.18 12.12 0.85
C ALA A 590 -41.40 12.70 -0.34
N GLU A 591 -40.38 11.97 -0.76
CA GLU A 591 -39.52 12.34 -1.87
C GLU A 591 -39.89 11.66 -3.19
N GLY A 592 -39.38 12.22 -4.29
CA GLY A 592 -39.56 11.65 -5.62
C GLY A 592 -41.02 11.71 -6.12
N VAL A 593 -41.77 12.71 -5.71
CA VAL A 593 -43.17 12.93 -6.20
C VAL A 593 -43.10 13.45 -7.63
N GLU A 594 -43.60 12.63 -8.60
CA GLU A 594 -43.46 12.92 -10.02
C GLU A 594 -44.77 13.39 -10.68
N ASN A 595 -45.92 13.14 -10.07
CA ASN A 595 -47.24 13.48 -10.63
C ASN A 595 -48.30 13.73 -9.54
N GLU A 596 -49.46 14.24 -9.97
CA GLU A 596 -50.60 14.61 -9.11
C GLU A 596 -51.23 13.39 -8.42
N GLU A 597 -51.26 12.22 -9.06
CA GLU A 597 -51.85 11.01 -8.50
C GLU A 597 -51.05 10.55 -7.28
N MET A 598 -49.72 10.52 -7.40
CA MET A 598 -48.78 10.25 -6.27
C MET A 598 -48.98 11.24 -5.13
N ALA A 599 -49.04 12.53 -5.45
CA ALA A 599 -49.24 13.57 -4.45
C ALA A 599 -50.52 13.36 -3.66
N ASN A 600 -51.65 13.07 -4.34
CA ASN A 600 -52.95 12.88 -3.72
C ASN A 600 -53.00 11.62 -2.82
N GLU A 601 -52.40 10.52 -3.21
CA GLU A 601 -52.31 9.31 -2.37
C GLU A 601 -51.46 9.57 -1.12
N LEU A 602 -50.30 10.19 -1.23
CA LEU A 602 -49.46 10.55 -0.09
C LEU A 602 -50.11 11.55 0.87
N ILE A 603 -50.90 12.48 0.34
CA ILE A 603 -51.75 13.39 1.14
C ILE A 603 -52.78 12.58 1.94
N ALA A 604 -53.43 11.62 1.31
CA ALA A 604 -54.40 10.75 1.98
C ALA A 604 -53.78 9.90 3.08
N ASP A 605 -52.52 9.42 2.88
CA ASP A 605 -51.75 8.67 3.86
C ASP A 605 -51.26 9.55 5.02
N GLY A 606 -51.31 10.88 4.88
CA GLY A 606 -51.09 11.85 5.95
C GLY A 606 -49.64 12.34 6.08
N VAL A 607 -48.86 12.42 5.00
CA VAL A 607 -47.55 13.08 5.00
C VAL A 607 -47.70 14.59 5.30
N ASN A 608 -46.61 15.24 5.75
CA ASN A 608 -46.61 16.66 6.05
C ASN A 608 -45.98 17.50 4.94
N TYR A 609 -45.03 16.94 4.23
CA TYR A 609 -44.23 17.62 3.21
C TYR A 609 -44.11 16.76 1.95
N LEU A 610 -44.07 17.42 0.79
CA LEU A 610 -43.88 16.77 -0.51
C LEU A 610 -42.75 17.43 -1.28
N GLN A 611 -41.87 16.62 -1.86
CA GLN A 611 -40.75 17.04 -2.68
C GLN A 611 -40.63 16.17 -3.93
N GLY A 612 -40.34 16.76 -5.08
CA GLY A 612 -40.15 16.03 -6.32
C GLY A 612 -40.41 16.86 -7.56
N TYR A 613 -40.25 16.25 -8.72
CA TYR A 613 -40.33 16.93 -10.01
C TYR A 613 -41.74 17.44 -10.35
N TYR A 614 -42.78 16.92 -9.69
CA TYR A 614 -44.12 17.48 -9.79
C TYR A 614 -44.20 18.91 -9.25
N TYR A 615 -43.46 19.22 -8.21
CA TYR A 615 -43.42 20.54 -7.56
C TYR A 615 -42.33 21.45 -8.12
N SER A 616 -41.13 20.92 -8.30
CA SER A 616 -39.97 21.65 -8.85
C SER A 616 -38.88 20.70 -9.28
N ARG A 617 -38.22 21.03 -10.38
CA ARG A 617 -37.02 20.33 -10.86
C ARG A 617 -35.75 20.99 -10.34
#